data_50a317b726369fcedbef2a62097646c1
#
_entry.id   50a317b726369fcedbef2a62097646c1
#
_cell.length_a   1.000
_cell.length_b   1.000
_cell.length_c   1.000
_cell.angle_alpha   90.00
_cell.angle_beta   90.00
_cell.angle_gamma   90.00
#
_symmetry.space_group_name_H-M   'P 1'
#
loop_
_entity.id
_entity.type
_entity.pdbx_description
1 polymer ?
#
loop_
_entity_poly.entity_id
_entity_poly.type
_entity_poly.pdbx_seq_one_letter_code
_entity_poly.pdbx_strand_id
1 'polypeptide(L)'
;LALWKYYQTPGQPESEHKQAYMAWYRDFGLEEDLDLPLDRSSAAKRKLAALLETYYSQTDDRMPYEQFINRMCFWMATGSGKTLVIVKMIELLHHLMERGEIPAHDILVLAHRDDLLEQLRTHVEEFNAGGGLFIRLHELRDYAEVKHQSPSLLRGQELNIFYYRSDNLSDEKKDKIIDFR
;
A
#
# COMPACT_ATOMS: atom_id res chain seq x y z
N LEU A 1 7.45 7.56 6.81
CA LEU A 1 8.65 8.26 6.37
C LEU A 1 9.14 7.78 5.00
N ALA A 2 9.30 6.46 4.78
CA ALA A 2 9.73 5.90 3.49
C ALA A 2 8.77 6.26 2.34
N LEU A 3 7.47 6.12 2.53
CA LEU A 3 6.46 6.51 1.55
C LEU A 3 6.53 8.01 1.21
N TRP A 4 6.63 8.85 2.23
CA TRP A 4 6.78 10.30 2.05
C TRP A 4 8.07 10.63 1.28
N LYS A 5 9.19 10.01 1.63
CA LYS A 5 10.47 10.19 0.93
C LYS A 5 10.41 9.73 -0.52
N TYR A 6 9.72 8.62 -0.80
CA TYR A 6 9.50 8.15 -2.17
C TYR A 6 8.88 9.23 -3.06
N TYR A 7 7.84 9.91 -2.57
CA TYR A 7 7.17 10.97 -3.32
C TYR A 7 7.87 12.32 -3.31
N GLN A 8 8.86 12.52 -2.44
CA GLN A 8 9.67 13.74 -2.40
C GLN A 8 10.80 13.78 -3.44
N THR A 9 11.05 12.67 -4.15
CA THR A 9 12.13 12.56 -5.15
C THR A 9 11.61 12.37 -6.61
N PRO A 10 10.43 12.87 -7.02
CA PRO A 10 9.92 12.66 -8.37
C PRO A 10 10.77 13.41 -9.41
N GLY A 11 10.96 12.77 -10.57
CA GLY A 11 11.60 13.37 -11.73
C GLY A 11 13.12 13.34 -11.74
N GLN A 12 13.78 12.73 -10.76
CA GLN A 12 15.21 12.48 -10.81
C GLN A 12 15.52 11.27 -11.70
N PRO A 13 16.65 11.26 -12.42
CA PRO A 13 17.14 10.07 -13.09
C PRO A 13 17.26 8.89 -12.11
N GLU A 14 17.03 7.68 -12.60
CA GLU A 14 17.02 6.46 -11.78
C GLU A 14 18.29 6.32 -10.89
N SER A 15 19.48 6.61 -11.45
CA SER A 15 20.73 6.56 -10.71
C SER A 15 20.78 7.57 -9.55
N GLU A 16 20.29 8.79 -9.75
CA GLU A 16 20.25 9.82 -8.70
C GLU A 16 19.18 9.51 -7.66
N HIS A 17 18.04 8.95 -8.09
CA HIS A 17 16.97 8.48 -7.23
C HIS A 17 17.46 7.38 -6.30
N LYS A 18 18.15 6.37 -6.85
CA LYS A 18 18.79 5.30 -6.08
C LYS A 18 19.80 5.83 -5.07
N GLN A 19 20.66 6.74 -5.50
CA GLN A 19 21.66 7.37 -4.62
C GLN A 19 21.02 8.17 -3.47
N ALA A 20 19.95 8.90 -3.74
CA ALA A 20 19.23 9.65 -2.71
C ALA A 20 18.59 8.70 -1.67
N TYR A 21 18.05 7.57 -2.09
CA TYR A 21 17.55 6.53 -1.19
C TYR A 21 18.65 5.86 -0.40
N MET A 22 19.76 5.51 -1.05
CA MET A 22 20.91 4.91 -0.40
C MET A 22 21.47 5.82 0.70
N ALA A 23 21.64 7.12 0.41
CA ALA A 23 22.09 8.10 1.39
C ALA A 23 21.16 8.17 2.59
N TRP A 24 19.84 8.20 2.35
CA TRP A 24 18.85 8.26 3.41
C TRP A 24 18.82 6.98 4.26
N TYR A 25 18.88 5.78 3.64
CA TYR A 25 18.89 4.53 4.38
C TYR A 25 20.17 4.30 5.17
N ARG A 26 21.33 4.84 4.74
CA ARG A 26 22.58 4.81 5.50
C ARG A 26 22.46 5.51 6.84
N ASP A 27 21.71 6.61 6.91
CA ASP A 27 21.42 7.31 8.16
C ASP A 27 20.66 6.43 9.17
N PHE A 28 20.02 5.36 8.68
CA PHE A 28 19.34 4.34 9.48
C PHE A 28 20.10 3.01 9.59
N GLY A 29 21.38 3.00 9.21
CA GLY A 29 22.27 1.85 9.37
C GLY A 29 22.20 0.80 8.26
N LEU A 30 21.59 1.10 7.11
CA LEU A 30 21.63 0.22 5.93
C LEU A 30 22.92 0.51 5.15
N GLU A 31 23.84 -0.46 5.13
CA GLU A 31 25.13 -0.34 4.44
C GLU A 31 25.14 -0.99 3.05
N GLU A 32 24.22 -1.91 2.80
CA GLU A 32 24.13 -2.69 1.58
C GLU A 32 23.38 -1.95 0.45
N ASP A 33 23.48 -2.48 -0.77
CA ASP A 33 22.71 -2.01 -1.90
C ASP A 33 21.20 -2.23 -1.68
N LEU A 34 20.36 -1.36 -2.23
CA LEU A 34 18.92 -1.47 -2.14
C LEU A 34 18.34 -2.62 -2.97
N ASP A 35 19.04 -3.06 -4.03
CA ASP A 35 18.57 -4.19 -4.83
C ASP A 35 18.56 -5.48 -4.03
N LEU A 36 17.43 -6.16 -4.02
CA LEU A 36 17.24 -7.37 -3.21
C LEU A 36 17.91 -8.59 -3.87
N PRO A 37 18.94 -9.21 -3.26
CA PRO A 37 19.50 -10.44 -3.76
C PRO A 37 18.51 -11.60 -3.60
N LEU A 38 18.35 -12.43 -4.63
CA LEU A 38 17.51 -13.61 -4.58
C LEU A 38 18.28 -14.78 -3.92
N ASP A 39 18.03 -14.99 -2.66
CA ASP A 39 18.66 -16.07 -1.89
C ASP A 39 18.04 -17.43 -2.23
N ARG A 40 18.86 -18.36 -2.71
CA ARG A 40 18.48 -19.75 -3.06
C ARG A 40 19.17 -20.80 -2.19
N SER A 41 19.73 -20.41 -1.06
CA SER A 41 20.54 -21.30 -0.19
C SER A 41 19.74 -22.46 0.44
N SER A 42 18.42 -22.36 0.56
CA SER A 42 17.55 -23.41 1.10
C SER A 42 16.36 -23.72 0.17
N ALA A 43 15.69 -24.85 0.39
CA ALA A 43 14.52 -25.23 -0.40
C ALA A 43 13.37 -24.20 -0.28
N ALA A 44 13.15 -23.64 0.91
CA ALA A 44 12.15 -22.60 1.13
C ALA A 44 12.51 -21.30 0.40
N LYS A 45 13.79 -20.90 0.45
CA LYS A 45 14.28 -19.68 -0.23
C LYS A 45 14.24 -19.83 -1.75
N ARG A 46 14.56 -21.02 -2.30
CA ARG A 46 14.38 -21.29 -3.74
C ARG A 46 12.91 -21.18 -4.18
N LYS A 47 11.98 -21.69 -3.37
CA LYS A 47 10.53 -21.51 -3.67
C LYS A 47 10.13 -20.05 -3.67
N LEU A 48 10.61 -19.29 -2.70
CA LEU A 48 10.33 -17.84 -2.62
C LEU A 48 10.95 -17.10 -3.80
N ALA A 49 12.20 -17.37 -4.15
CA ALA A 49 12.86 -16.78 -5.31
C ALA A 49 12.07 -17.07 -6.59
N ALA A 50 11.69 -18.31 -6.85
CA ALA A 50 10.88 -18.69 -8.01
C ALA A 50 9.52 -17.98 -8.06
N LEU A 51 8.88 -17.78 -6.89
CA LEU A 51 7.63 -17.02 -6.80
C LEU A 51 7.88 -15.55 -7.16
N LEU A 52 8.92 -14.93 -6.62
CA LEU A 52 9.26 -13.54 -6.91
C LEU A 52 9.59 -13.33 -8.39
N GLU A 53 10.31 -14.28 -9.01
CA GLU A 53 10.64 -14.28 -10.45
C GLU A 53 9.40 -14.29 -11.35
N THR A 54 8.29 -14.84 -10.88
CA THR A 54 7.02 -14.85 -11.61
C THR A 54 6.41 -13.46 -11.73
N TYR A 55 6.64 -12.59 -10.74
CA TYR A 55 5.98 -11.29 -10.62
C TYR A 55 6.91 -10.09 -10.84
N TYR A 56 8.22 -10.28 -10.74
CA TYR A 56 9.20 -9.20 -10.78
C TYR A 56 10.32 -9.49 -11.76
N SER A 57 10.71 -8.48 -12.52
CA SER A 57 11.90 -8.55 -13.38
C SER A 57 13.16 -8.64 -12.52
N GLN A 58 14.18 -9.29 -13.05
CA GLN A 58 15.47 -9.45 -12.39
C GLN A 58 16.59 -8.92 -13.28
N THR A 59 17.65 -8.47 -12.63
CA THR A 59 18.93 -8.12 -13.27
C THR A 59 20.05 -8.70 -12.41
N ASP A 60 20.92 -9.52 -13.00
CA ASP A 60 22.07 -10.13 -12.31
C ASP A 60 21.71 -10.88 -11.02
N ASP A 61 20.63 -11.67 -11.05
CA ASP A 61 20.13 -12.45 -9.90
C ASP A 61 19.66 -11.57 -8.71
N ARG A 62 19.32 -10.31 -9.00
CA ARG A 62 18.82 -9.35 -8.04
C ARG A 62 17.52 -8.75 -8.55
N MET A 63 16.62 -8.43 -7.62
CA MET A 63 15.41 -7.70 -7.91
C MET A 63 15.67 -6.20 -7.72
N PRO A 64 15.50 -5.37 -8.76
CA PRO A 64 15.71 -3.92 -8.66
C PRO A 64 14.83 -3.30 -7.58
N TYR A 65 15.40 -2.37 -6.80
CA TYR A 65 14.71 -1.74 -5.67
C TYR A 65 13.45 -0.98 -6.07
N GLU A 66 13.36 -0.46 -7.28
CA GLU A 66 12.23 0.28 -7.80
C GLU A 66 10.93 -0.55 -7.78
N GLN A 67 11.05 -1.87 -7.89
CA GLN A 67 9.90 -2.78 -7.92
C GLN A 67 9.27 -3.00 -6.54
N PHE A 68 9.96 -2.65 -5.46
CA PHE A 68 9.46 -2.89 -4.10
C PHE A 68 9.68 -1.73 -3.11
N ILE A 69 10.39 -0.67 -3.48
CA ILE A 69 10.71 0.44 -2.57
C ILE A 69 9.46 1.17 -2.04
N ASN A 70 8.36 1.13 -2.79
CA ASN A 70 7.08 1.68 -2.40
C ASN A 70 6.25 0.74 -1.51
N ARG A 71 6.79 -0.41 -1.12
CA ARG A 71 6.12 -1.38 -0.25
C ARG A 71 6.63 -1.24 1.18
N MET A 72 5.70 -1.26 2.12
CA MET A 72 6.00 -1.19 3.54
C MET A 72 5.33 -2.33 4.29
N CYS A 73 6.00 -2.82 5.33
CA CYS A 73 5.47 -3.82 6.22
C CYS A 73 5.50 -3.30 7.66
N PHE A 74 4.36 -3.40 8.35
CA PHE A 74 4.26 -3.12 9.77
C PHE A 74 4.28 -4.43 10.55
N TRP A 75 5.35 -4.66 11.29
CA TRP A 75 5.48 -5.84 12.13
C TRP A 75 4.97 -5.55 13.53
N MET A 76 3.84 -6.15 13.89
CA MET A 76 3.18 -5.91 15.17
C MET A 76 2.69 -7.23 15.78
N ALA A 77 2.78 -7.35 17.11
CA ALA A 77 2.27 -8.51 17.83
C ALA A 77 0.75 -8.71 17.64
N THR A 78 0.27 -9.92 17.88
CA THR A 78 -1.17 -10.20 17.90
C THR A 78 -1.81 -9.43 19.06
N GLY A 79 -2.98 -8.83 18.82
CA GLY A 79 -3.68 -8.03 19.83
C GLY A 79 -3.14 -6.60 20.05
N SER A 80 -2.13 -6.17 19.31
CA SER A 80 -1.49 -4.84 19.45
C SER A 80 -2.23 -3.68 18.76
N GLY A 81 -3.45 -3.89 18.30
CA GLY A 81 -4.23 -2.83 17.65
C GLY A 81 -3.89 -2.56 16.18
N LYS A 82 -3.47 -3.61 15.42
CA LYS A 82 -3.12 -3.47 13.99
C LYS A 82 -4.18 -2.74 13.17
N THR A 83 -5.46 -3.03 13.41
CA THR A 83 -6.58 -2.44 12.66
C THR A 83 -6.70 -0.94 12.96
N LEU A 84 -6.45 -0.54 14.21
CA LEU A 84 -6.40 0.88 14.57
C LEU A 84 -5.24 1.59 13.86
N VAL A 85 -4.09 0.93 13.71
CA VAL A 85 -2.95 1.49 12.94
C VAL A 85 -3.33 1.68 11.47
N ILE A 86 -4.11 0.77 10.87
CA ILE A 86 -4.61 0.93 9.49
C ILE A 86 -5.49 2.19 9.39
N VAL A 87 -6.43 2.39 10.31
CA VAL A 87 -7.30 3.59 10.30
C VAL A 87 -6.48 4.88 10.47
N LYS A 88 -5.52 4.89 11.39
CA LYS A 88 -4.60 6.03 11.56
C LYS A 88 -3.66 6.25 10.38
N MET A 89 -3.29 5.20 9.66
CA MET A 89 -2.54 5.32 8.41
C MET A 89 -3.40 5.97 7.31
N ILE A 90 -4.67 5.63 7.21
CA ILE A 90 -5.62 6.25 6.28
C ILE A 90 -5.73 7.75 6.56
N GLU A 91 -5.88 8.15 7.83
CA GLU A 91 -5.91 9.55 8.24
C GLU A 91 -4.60 10.29 7.86
N LEU A 92 -3.45 9.68 8.11
CA LEU A 92 -2.15 10.22 7.73
C LEU A 92 -2.02 10.40 6.22
N LEU A 93 -2.41 9.40 5.43
CA LEU A 93 -2.37 9.47 3.96
C LEU A 93 -3.30 10.60 3.46
N HIS A 94 -4.50 10.75 4.03
CA HIS A 94 -5.39 11.84 3.71
C HIS A 94 -4.73 13.21 3.93
N HIS A 95 -4.14 13.45 5.09
CA HIS A 95 -3.44 14.71 5.38
C HIS A 95 -2.27 14.98 4.43
N LEU A 96 -1.50 13.95 4.08
CA LEU A 96 -0.40 14.10 3.12
C LEU A 96 -0.91 14.42 1.71
N MET A 97 -2.03 13.81 1.29
CA MET A 97 -2.69 14.11 0.00
C MET A 97 -3.27 15.53 -0.02
N GLU A 98 -3.96 15.97 1.05
CA GLU A 98 -4.49 17.33 1.15
C GLU A 98 -3.39 18.42 1.06
N ARG A 99 -2.22 18.13 1.64
CA ARG A 99 -1.06 19.02 1.59
C ARG A 99 -0.29 18.94 0.28
N GLY A 100 -0.69 18.05 -0.64
CA GLY A 100 0.02 17.81 -1.90
C GLY A 100 1.41 17.19 -1.71
N GLU A 101 1.70 16.60 -0.56
CA GLU A 101 2.98 15.95 -0.27
C GLU A 101 3.08 14.56 -0.92
N ILE A 102 1.95 13.94 -1.21
CA ILE A 102 1.83 12.70 -1.99
C ILE A 102 0.69 12.84 -3.00
N PRO A 103 0.70 12.10 -4.13
CA PRO A 103 -0.40 12.09 -5.08
C PRO A 103 -1.71 11.61 -4.44
N ALA A 104 -2.83 12.20 -4.87
CA ALA A 104 -4.17 11.79 -4.43
C ALA A 104 -4.62 10.52 -5.17
N HIS A 105 -4.19 9.36 -4.67
CA HIS A 105 -4.60 8.05 -5.17
C HIS A 105 -5.70 7.44 -4.32
N ASP A 106 -6.52 6.57 -4.92
CA ASP A 106 -7.50 5.80 -4.19
C ASP A 106 -6.85 4.84 -3.18
N ILE A 107 -7.50 4.65 -2.06
CA ILE A 107 -7.06 3.73 -1.01
C ILE A 107 -7.91 2.46 -1.09
N LEU A 108 -7.25 1.32 -1.25
CA LEU A 108 -7.87 0.00 -1.22
C LEU A 108 -7.32 -0.81 -0.04
N VAL A 109 -8.22 -1.31 0.79
CA VAL A 109 -7.88 -2.24 1.89
C VAL A 109 -8.27 -3.66 1.49
N LEU A 110 -7.30 -4.55 1.48
CA LEU A 110 -7.50 -5.96 1.20
C LEU A 110 -7.32 -6.80 2.46
N ALA A 111 -8.26 -7.69 2.73
CA ALA A 111 -8.13 -8.72 3.76
C ALA A 111 -8.61 -10.07 3.23
N HIS A 112 -8.03 -11.15 3.75
CA HIS A 112 -8.37 -12.51 3.32
C HIS A 112 -9.54 -13.13 4.12
N ARG A 113 -10.02 -12.44 5.17
CA ARG A 113 -11.07 -12.93 6.08
C ARG A 113 -12.12 -11.86 6.33
N ASP A 114 -13.38 -12.26 6.42
CA ASP A 114 -14.51 -11.34 6.66
C ASP A 114 -14.46 -10.70 8.05
N ASP A 115 -14.00 -11.43 9.06
CA ASP A 115 -13.86 -10.90 10.42
C ASP A 115 -12.85 -9.73 10.51
N LEU A 116 -11.81 -9.73 9.64
CA LEU A 116 -10.87 -8.60 9.56
C LEU A 116 -11.52 -7.37 8.89
N LEU A 117 -12.37 -7.58 7.90
CA LEU A 117 -13.14 -6.50 7.28
C LEU A 117 -14.19 -5.93 8.23
N GLU A 118 -14.82 -6.79 9.04
CA GLU A 118 -15.76 -6.36 10.07
C GLU A 118 -15.07 -5.54 11.18
N GLN A 119 -13.89 -5.96 11.62
CA GLN A 119 -13.08 -5.18 12.54
C GLN A 119 -12.70 -3.82 11.94
N LEU A 120 -12.36 -3.77 10.64
CA LEU A 120 -12.09 -2.50 9.98
C LEU A 120 -13.32 -1.57 10.02
N ARG A 121 -14.52 -2.09 9.73
CA ARG A 121 -15.76 -1.30 9.79
C ARG A 121 -15.99 -0.73 11.19
N THR A 122 -15.91 -1.57 12.21
CA THR A 122 -16.08 -1.16 13.60
C THR A 122 -15.11 -0.04 13.98
N HIS A 123 -13.84 -0.18 13.67
CA HIS A 123 -12.85 0.85 13.99
C HIS A 123 -13.01 2.13 13.17
N VAL A 124 -13.50 2.05 11.93
CA VAL A 124 -13.85 3.24 11.14
C VAL A 124 -15.07 3.95 11.73
N GLU A 125 -16.09 3.23 12.20
CA GLU A 125 -17.23 3.81 12.88
C GLU A 125 -16.83 4.51 14.17
N GLU A 126 -15.99 3.88 14.99
CA GLU A 126 -15.42 4.50 16.20
C GLU A 126 -14.60 5.75 15.87
N PHE A 127 -13.79 5.71 14.82
CA PHE A 127 -13.01 6.84 14.35
C PHE A 127 -13.92 8.01 13.91
N ASN A 128 -14.94 7.71 13.09
CA ASN A 128 -15.91 8.71 12.62
C ASN A 128 -16.69 9.37 13.77
N ALA A 129 -16.99 8.62 14.84
CA ALA A 129 -17.65 9.16 16.03
C ALA A 129 -16.79 10.19 16.79
N GLY A 130 -15.46 10.15 16.61
CA GLY A 130 -14.53 11.10 17.22
C GLY A 130 -14.53 12.50 16.58
N GLY A 131 -15.19 12.66 15.42
CA GLY A 131 -15.21 13.91 14.64
C GLY A 131 -13.93 14.16 13.85
N GLY A 132 -13.98 15.09 12.91
CA GLY A 132 -12.87 15.41 12.02
C GLY A 132 -13.05 14.76 10.64
N LEU A 133 -12.08 14.00 10.17
CA LEU A 133 -12.18 13.27 8.91
C LEU A 133 -13.25 12.18 9.01
N PHE A 134 -14.16 12.14 8.04
CA PHE A 134 -15.20 11.11 7.93
C PHE A 134 -14.81 10.10 6.83
N ILE A 135 -14.58 8.85 7.21
CA ILE A 135 -14.21 7.77 6.30
C ILE A 135 -15.48 7.03 5.87
N ARG A 136 -15.72 6.95 4.56
CA ARG A 136 -16.75 6.11 3.96
C ARG A 136 -16.12 4.85 3.37
N LEU A 137 -16.58 3.70 3.82
CA LEU A 137 -16.15 2.40 3.29
C LEU A 137 -17.11 1.92 2.22
N HIS A 138 -16.55 1.59 1.05
CA HIS A 138 -17.27 1.04 -0.09
C HIS A 138 -16.68 -0.31 -0.49
N GLU A 139 -17.51 -1.25 -0.93
CA GLU A 139 -16.98 -2.45 -1.57
C GLU A 139 -16.33 -2.11 -2.92
N LEU A 140 -15.25 -2.80 -3.25
CA LEU A 140 -14.54 -2.56 -4.52
C LEU A 140 -15.44 -2.75 -5.76
N ARG A 141 -16.46 -3.62 -5.68
CA ARG A 141 -17.44 -3.81 -6.76
C ARG A 141 -18.23 -2.55 -7.11
N ASP A 142 -18.40 -1.65 -6.15
CA ASP A 142 -19.14 -0.40 -6.31
C ASP A 142 -18.24 0.74 -6.80
N TYR A 143 -16.97 0.46 -7.10
CA TYR A 143 -15.95 1.45 -7.45
C TYR A 143 -16.40 2.39 -8.57
N ALA A 144 -16.87 1.84 -9.70
CA ALA A 144 -17.26 2.64 -10.85
C ALA A 144 -18.42 3.58 -10.53
N GLU A 145 -19.41 3.14 -9.77
CA GLU A 145 -20.56 3.94 -9.35
C GLU A 145 -20.14 5.05 -8.40
N VAL A 146 -19.36 4.73 -7.38
CA VAL A 146 -18.84 5.70 -6.39
C VAL A 146 -18.00 6.76 -7.08
N LYS A 147 -17.13 6.37 -8.02
CA LYS A 147 -16.29 7.31 -8.78
C LYS A 147 -17.11 8.19 -9.72
N HIS A 148 -18.16 7.68 -10.32
CA HIS A 148 -19.05 8.48 -11.15
C HIS A 148 -19.80 9.54 -10.33
N GLN A 149 -20.26 9.19 -9.14
CA GLN A 149 -20.97 10.11 -8.23
C GLN A 149 -20.03 11.10 -7.53
N SER A 150 -18.81 10.67 -7.23
CA SER A 150 -17.79 11.44 -6.53
C SER A 150 -16.44 11.29 -7.20
N PRO A 151 -16.16 12.03 -8.31
CA PRO A 151 -14.89 11.91 -9.04
C PRO A 151 -13.67 12.28 -8.19
N SER A 152 -13.85 13.14 -7.18
CA SER A 152 -12.78 13.50 -6.25
C SER A 152 -12.75 12.57 -5.06
N LEU A 153 -11.57 12.05 -4.75
CA LEU A 153 -11.31 11.29 -3.54
C LEU A 153 -11.52 12.13 -2.28
N LEU A 154 -11.18 13.40 -2.37
CA LEU A 154 -11.19 14.36 -1.28
C LEU A 154 -12.37 15.32 -1.46
N ARG A 155 -13.38 15.19 -0.62
CA ARG A 155 -14.48 16.16 -0.48
C ARG A 155 -14.40 16.81 0.89
N GLY A 156 -13.49 17.77 1.06
CA GLY A 156 -13.33 18.43 2.36
C GLY A 156 -12.95 17.42 3.45
N GLN A 157 -13.86 17.19 4.39
CA GLN A 157 -13.64 16.24 5.51
C GLN A 157 -14.13 14.81 5.23
N GLU A 158 -14.51 14.46 4.00
CA GLU A 158 -14.95 13.11 3.65
C GLU A 158 -13.92 12.42 2.77
N LEU A 159 -13.62 11.14 3.06
CA LEU A 159 -12.70 10.29 2.34
C LEU A 159 -13.35 8.96 1.97
N ASN A 160 -13.45 8.66 0.67
CA ASN A 160 -13.92 7.37 0.18
C ASN A 160 -12.78 6.35 0.17
N ILE A 161 -12.98 5.21 0.83
CA ILE A 161 -12.05 4.08 0.91
C ILE A 161 -12.73 2.85 0.34
N PHE A 162 -12.00 2.09 -0.46
CA PHE A 162 -12.49 0.82 -0.98
C PHE A 162 -11.94 -0.34 -0.17
N TYR A 163 -12.74 -1.38 0.03
CA TYR A 163 -12.31 -2.61 0.68
C TYR A 163 -12.77 -3.83 -0.12
N TYR A 164 -12.03 -4.91 -0.02
CA TYR A 164 -12.39 -6.17 -0.66
C TYR A 164 -11.70 -7.38 -0.04
N ARG A 165 -12.25 -8.58 -0.30
CA ARG A 165 -11.57 -9.83 0.05
C ARG A 165 -10.51 -10.17 -0.98
N SER A 166 -9.28 -10.39 -0.52
CA SER A 166 -8.13 -10.69 -1.40
C SER A 166 -8.28 -12.01 -2.15
N ASP A 167 -8.96 -13.02 -1.57
CA ASP A 167 -9.22 -14.31 -2.21
C ASP A 167 -10.27 -14.25 -3.34
N ASN A 168 -11.01 -13.15 -3.44
CA ASN A 168 -11.91 -12.88 -4.56
C ASN A 168 -11.24 -12.18 -5.74
N LEU A 169 -9.96 -11.79 -5.61
CA LEU A 169 -9.15 -11.16 -6.67
C LEU A 169 -8.37 -12.18 -7.52
N SER A 170 -8.80 -13.45 -7.57
CA SER A 170 -8.17 -14.48 -8.41
C SER A 170 -8.36 -14.20 -9.90
N ASP A 171 -7.41 -14.67 -10.73
CA ASP A 171 -7.46 -14.49 -12.19
C ASP A 171 -8.75 -15.04 -12.83
N GLU A 172 -9.33 -16.10 -12.27
CA GLU A 172 -10.60 -16.69 -12.71
C GLU A 172 -11.81 -15.77 -12.45
N LYS A 173 -11.67 -14.78 -11.57
CA LYS A 173 -12.73 -13.85 -11.18
C LYS A 173 -12.51 -12.42 -11.69
N LYS A 174 -11.41 -12.15 -12.38
CA LYS A 174 -11.06 -10.81 -12.90
C LYS A 174 -12.13 -10.19 -13.78
N ASP A 175 -12.80 -10.99 -14.60
CA ASP A 175 -13.84 -10.52 -15.54
C ASP A 175 -15.09 -9.94 -14.86
N LYS A 176 -15.18 -10.07 -13.53
CA LYS A 176 -16.34 -9.62 -12.75
C LYS A 176 -16.08 -8.39 -11.89
N ILE A 177 -14.83 -7.98 -11.74
CA ILE A 177 -14.52 -7.09 -10.65
C ILE A 177 -14.22 -5.69 -11.11
N ILE A 178 -13.36 -5.41 -12.03
CA ILE A 178 -13.14 -4.01 -12.48
C ILE A 178 -11.97 -3.95 -13.46
N ASP A 179 -12.11 -3.14 -14.48
CA ASP A 179 -10.99 -2.68 -15.31
C ASP A 179 -10.25 -1.58 -14.54
N PHE A 180 -9.10 -1.91 -14.00
CA PHE A 180 -8.20 -0.96 -13.32
C PHE A 180 -7.30 -0.16 -14.29
N ARG A 181 -7.64 -0.10 -15.57
CA ARG A 181 -6.90 0.64 -16.58
C ARG A 181 -7.25 2.11 -16.60
#